data_0a35128c598ded5d5faded52599e6b5b
#
_entry.id   0a35128c598ded5d5faded52599e6b5b
#
_cell.length_a   1.000
_cell.length_b   1.000
_cell.length_c   1.000
_cell.angle_alpha   90.00
_cell.angle_beta   90.00
_cell.angle_gamma   90.00
#
_symmetry.space_group_name_H-M   'P 1'
#
loop_
_entity.id
_entity.type
_entity.pdbx_description
1 polymer ?
#
loop_
_entity_poly.entity_id
_entity_poly.type
_entity_poly.pdbx_seq_one_letter_code
_entity_poly.pdbx_strand_id
1 'polypeptide(L)'
;MKKIGIFAIALFVVMSVSGCSSSRKTREDTARLGYSPSVNEVEVIRLERKAFQMQILSNGKLEAANKATLSFKGSGIISEVNFSNGDRVLEGQTIARLDDSSESIALESAGISLRKAELDYLDVLAGLGYSGEEQAPGEFRDLALIRSGLAASRNEYARAAAALDATLLKAPISGKVANISLRAFDNTDGKPFCTIVDDSSFDVVFSILESEYPLVEKGQAVNVRPFGKNEGESRTGRISTVNPSIDENGQIVVRAKVAGDATMIDGMNVKVTVDRYMDDMLVVPKSAVVIRDNLDVLFRYCDCKAEWVYVTLLGANSESYALVANESRGAVLSEGDMVIVSGNLNLADGSIVQLKTR
;
A
#
# COMPACT_ATOMS: atom_id res chain seq x y z
N MET A 1 39.67 1.67 54.41
CA MET A 1 39.78 2.30 55.79
C MET A 1 38.43 2.12 56.47
N LYS A 2 38.56 1.35 57.60
CA LYS A 2 37.82 1.42 58.86
C LYS A 2 36.28 1.21 58.78
N LYS A 3 35.75 0.22 59.33
CA LYS A 3 35.70 -0.46 60.67
C LYS A 3 34.28 -0.46 61.18
N ILE A 4 33.67 -1.62 61.42
CA ILE A 4 33.53 -2.36 62.69
C ILE A 4 32.33 -1.93 63.54
N GLY A 5 31.58 -2.96 64.01
CA GLY A 5 30.82 -3.03 65.28
C GLY A 5 29.49 -3.78 65.13
N ILE A 6 29.32 -5.09 65.23
CA ILE A 6 29.35 -6.00 66.43
C ILE A 6 28.65 -5.36 67.67
N PHE A 7 27.50 -5.94 68.08
CA PHE A 7 27.34 -6.50 69.43
C PHE A 7 25.98 -7.19 69.54
N ALA A 8 26.08 -8.41 69.90
CA ALA A 8 25.12 -9.34 70.49
C ALA A 8 24.66 -8.89 71.86
N ILE A 9 23.57 -9.44 72.37
CA ILE A 9 23.43 -9.99 73.72
C ILE A 9 22.07 -10.75 73.80
N ALA A 10 22.19 -11.99 74.20
CA ALA A 10 21.14 -12.93 74.64
C ALA A 10 20.71 -12.68 76.10
N LEU A 11 19.49 -13.10 76.47
CA LEU A 11 19.19 -13.65 77.83
C LEU A 11 17.78 -14.19 77.83
N PHE A 12 17.56 -15.49 77.81
CA PHE A 12 17.18 -16.43 78.89
C PHE A 12 16.23 -15.82 79.95
N VAL A 13 15.02 -16.44 80.11
CA VAL A 13 14.53 -17.01 81.39
C VAL A 13 13.36 -17.97 81.13
N VAL A 14 13.49 -19.12 81.72
CA VAL A 14 12.61 -20.30 81.88
C VAL A 14 11.72 -20.07 83.12
N MET A 15 10.48 -20.58 83.10
CA MET A 15 9.80 -21.33 84.19
C MET A 15 8.32 -21.47 83.85
N SER A 16 7.85 -22.67 83.52
CA SER A 16 7.31 -23.79 84.35
C SER A 16 6.03 -23.33 85.15
N VAL A 17 4.96 -24.04 85.06
CA VAL A 17 4.47 -25.30 85.57
C VAL A 17 2.92 -25.27 85.66
N SER A 18 2.33 -26.35 85.28
CA SER A 18 1.14 -27.01 85.89
C SER A 18 -0.27 -26.46 85.71
N GLY A 19 -1.10 -27.21 85.07
CA GLY A 19 -2.03 -27.99 85.81
C GLY A 19 -3.43 -28.10 85.19
N CYS A 20 -3.86 -29.30 85.03
CA CYS A 20 -5.21 -29.86 85.13
C CYS A 20 -6.22 -29.78 83.97
N SER A 21 -6.29 -30.86 83.27
CA SER A 21 -7.46 -31.68 83.01
C SER A 21 -8.86 -31.05 83.10
N SER A 22 -9.53 -30.94 81.98
CA SER A 22 -10.93 -31.39 81.88
C SER A 22 -11.26 -31.72 80.39
N SER A 23 -11.57 -32.96 80.21
CA SER A 23 -12.09 -33.55 78.96
C SER A 23 -13.44 -32.90 78.61
N ARG A 24 -13.44 -32.14 77.55
CA ARG A 24 -14.66 -31.86 76.78
C ARG A 24 -14.43 -32.40 75.36
N LYS A 25 -15.10 -33.49 75.07
CA LYS A 25 -15.32 -33.98 73.72
C LYS A 25 -16.01 -32.84 72.93
N THR A 26 -15.26 -32.09 72.20
CA THR A 26 -15.81 -31.22 71.13
C THR A 26 -15.80 -32.15 69.89
N ARG A 27 -16.96 -32.45 69.40
CA ARG A 27 -17.16 -33.00 68.06
C ARG A 27 -16.55 -32.00 67.11
N GLU A 28 -15.45 -32.38 66.49
CA GLU A 28 -15.03 -31.77 65.26
C GLU A 28 -16.02 -32.21 64.17
N ASP A 29 -17.04 -31.39 63.95
CA ASP A 29 -17.72 -31.32 62.71
C ASP A 29 -16.72 -30.76 61.64
N THR A 30 -15.89 -31.65 61.12
CA THR A 30 -15.27 -31.39 59.81
C THR A 30 -16.40 -31.35 58.80
N ALA A 31 -16.95 -30.15 58.64
CA ALA A 31 -17.69 -29.81 57.43
C ALA A 31 -16.71 -30.05 56.27
N ARG A 32 -16.72 -31.24 55.72
CA ARG A 32 -16.24 -31.47 54.36
C ARG A 32 -17.07 -30.52 53.50
N LEU A 33 -16.50 -29.40 53.17
CA LEU A 33 -16.93 -28.61 52.02
C LEU A 33 -16.99 -29.63 50.89
N GLY A 34 -18.20 -30.09 50.60
CA GLY A 34 -18.44 -30.91 49.42
C GLY A 34 -18.00 -30.10 48.23
N TYR A 35 -16.80 -30.36 47.72
CA TYR A 35 -16.39 -29.90 46.41
C TYR A 35 -17.31 -30.66 45.43
N SER A 36 -18.45 -30.06 45.11
CA SER A 36 -19.22 -30.42 43.94
C SER A 36 -18.33 -30.01 42.75
N PRO A 37 -17.82 -30.97 41.99
CA PRO A 37 -17.10 -30.61 40.80
C PRO A 37 -18.02 -29.76 39.95
N SER A 38 -17.72 -28.49 39.82
CA SER A 38 -18.44 -27.62 38.88
C SER A 38 -18.26 -28.21 37.48
N VAL A 39 -19.32 -28.81 36.97
CA VAL A 39 -19.30 -29.32 35.60
C VAL A 39 -19.10 -28.14 34.69
N ASN A 40 -18.04 -28.16 33.91
CA ASN A 40 -17.75 -27.07 32.99
C ASN A 40 -18.79 -27.04 31.86
N GLU A 41 -19.58 -25.97 31.82
CA GLU A 41 -20.51 -25.77 30.70
C GLU A 41 -19.75 -25.30 29.47
N VAL A 42 -19.99 -25.95 28.34
CA VAL A 42 -19.30 -25.68 27.08
C VAL A 42 -20.28 -25.48 25.93
N GLU A 43 -19.90 -24.65 25.00
CA GLU A 43 -20.57 -24.53 23.70
C GLU A 43 -19.74 -25.27 22.66
N VAL A 44 -20.40 -25.95 21.75
CA VAL A 44 -19.77 -26.76 20.71
C VAL A 44 -20.28 -26.35 19.33
N ILE A 45 -19.45 -26.53 18.34
CA ILE A 45 -19.82 -26.47 16.93
C ILE A 45 -19.46 -27.78 16.25
N ARG A 46 -20.17 -28.13 15.21
CA ARG A 46 -19.78 -29.21 14.32
C ARG A 46 -18.69 -28.70 13.38
N LEU A 47 -17.59 -29.42 13.30
CA LEU A 47 -16.48 -29.10 12.42
C LEU A 47 -16.87 -29.39 10.97
N GLU A 48 -16.66 -28.44 10.11
CA GLU A 48 -16.98 -28.52 8.68
C GLU A 48 -15.78 -28.16 7.83
N ARG A 49 -15.68 -28.80 6.66
CA ARG A 49 -14.77 -28.38 5.63
C ARG A 49 -15.44 -27.30 4.77
N LYS A 50 -14.77 -26.18 4.60
CA LYS A 50 -15.27 -25.09 3.77
C LYS A 50 -14.14 -24.27 3.18
N ALA A 51 -14.45 -23.47 2.16
CA ALA A 51 -13.51 -22.49 1.67
C ALA A 51 -13.19 -21.47 2.77
N PHE A 52 -11.91 -21.30 3.06
CA PHE A 52 -11.41 -20.36 4.06
C PHE A 52 -10.82 -19.13 3.36
N GLN A 53 -11.35 -17.96 3.70
CA GLN A 53 -10.80 -16.70 3.23
C GLN A 53 -9.70 -16.24 4.16
N MET A 54 -8.46 -16.37 3.72
CA MET A 54 -7.29 -15.82 4.37
C MET A 54 -7.08 -14.37 3.94
N GLN A 55 -6.67 -13.52 4.88
CA GLN A 55 -6.45 -12.10 4.64
C GLN A 55 -5.03 -11.70 5.03
N ILE A 56 -4.31 -11.16 4.06
CA ILE A 56 -3.05 -10.45 4.31
C ILE A 56 -3.39 -8.98 4.47
N LEU A 57 -3.03 -8.41 5.60
CA LEU A 57 -3.26 -7.01 5.93
C LEU A 57 -1.94 -6.25 5.87
N SER A 58 -1.87 -5.22 5.05
CA SER A 58 -0.70 -4.36 4.95
C SER A 58 -1.09 -2.89 4.89
N ASN A 59 -0.15 -2.03 5.24
CA ASN A 59 -0.25 -0.59 5.00
C ASN A 59 0.46 -0.28 3.68
N GLY A 60 -0.18 0.55 2.87
CA GLY A 60 0.36 0.96 1.59
C GLY A 60 0.27 2.46 1.39
N LYS A 61 0.81 2.90 0.26
CA LYS A 61 0.78 4.29 -0.18
C LYS A 61 0.27 4.35 -1.62
N LEU A 62 -0.59 5.32 -1.91
CA LEU A 62 -1.02 5.62 -3.27
C LEU A 62 0.08 6.38 -3.99
N GLU A 63 0.42 5.94 -5.17
CA GLU A 63 1.26 6.67 -6.12
C GLU A 63 0.46 6.84 -7.41
N ALA A 64 0.35 8.08 -7.92
CA ALA A 64 -0.30 8.30 -9.21
C ALA A 64 0.42 7.50 -10.30
N ALA A 65 -0.34 6.84 -11.17
CA ALA A 65 0.23 6.00 -12.23
C ALA A 65 1.11 6.81 -13.19
N ASN A 66 0.74 8.07 -13.45
CA ASN A 66 1.52 9.01 -14.24
C ASN A 66 1.69 10.33 -13.49
N LYS A 67 2.92 10.84 -13.48
CA LYS A 67 3.27 12.17 -12.98
C LYS A 67 4.22 12.83 -13.93
N ALA A 68 3.99 14.12 -14.21
CA ALA A 68 4.89 14.94 -15.00
C ALA A 68 5.35 16.15 -14.17
N THR A 69 6.63 16.20 -13.84
CA THR A 69 7.25 17.37 -13.23
C THR A 69 7.69 18.30 -14.35
N LEU A 70 7.18 19.51 -14.35
CA LEU A 70 7.38 20.49 -15.41
C LEU A 70 8.36 21.57 -14.98
N SER A 71 9.25 21.90 -15.90
CA SER A 71 10.18 23.03 -15.82
C SER A 71 10.16 23.74 -17.15
N PHE A 72 10.36 25.03 -17.14
CA PHE A 72 10.60 25.78 -18.39
C PHE A 72 11.91 25.34 -19.04
N LYS A 73 11.93 25.23 -20.35
CA LYS A 73 13.13 24.85 -21.11
C LYS A 73 14.14 25.99 -21.18
N GLY A 74 13.66 27.25 -21.09
CA GLY A 74 14.44 28.46 -21.06
C GLY A 74 14.36 29.16 -19.69
N SER A 75 15.22 30.16 -19.50
CA SER A 75 15.16 31.10 -18.37
C SER A 75 14.51 32.41 -18.82
N GLY A 76 13.77 33.03 -17.91
CA GLY A 76 13.07 34.29 -18.16
C GLY A 76 12.13 34.63 -17.01
N ILE A 77 11.45 35.76 -17.14
CA ILE A 77 10.44 36.21 -16.18
C ILE A 77 9.09 35.59 -16.56
N ILE A 78 8.39 35.03 -15.58
CA ILE A 78 7.04 34.50 -15.77
C ILE A 78 6.09 35.69 -15.97
N SER A 79 5.42 35.74 -17.13
CA SER A 79 4.43 36.81 -17.42
C SER A 79 3.06 36.42 -16.80
N GLU A 80 2.66 35.17 -16.90
CA GLU A 80 1.36 34.72 -16.38
C GLU A 80 1.40 33.28 -15.92
N VAL A 81 0.49 32.94 -14.94
CA VAL A 81 0.22 31.60 -14.47
C VAL A 81 -1.29 31.40 -14.52
N ASN A 82 -1.76 30.41 -15.31
CA ASN A 82 -3.17 30.23 -15.64
C ASN A 82 -3.91 29.26 -14.72
N PHE A 83 -3.20 28.53 -13.86
CA PHE A 83 -3.76 27.48 -13.00
C PHE A 83 -3.26 27.63 -11.57
N SER A 84 -4.04 27.10 -10.65
CA SER A 84 -3.72 26.98 -9.23
C SER A 84 -3.54 25.53 -8.83
N ASN A 85 -2.93 25.28 -7.65
CA ASN A 85 -2.83 23.94 -7.11
C ASN A 85 -4.24 23.35 -6.90
N GLY A 86 -4.46 22.15 -7.43
CA GLY A 86 -5.75 21.45 -7.39
C GLY A 86 -6.60 21.61 -8.65
N ASP A 87 -6.28 22.58 -9.52
CA ASP A 87 -7.02 22.77 -10.78
C ASP A 87 -6.77 21.60 -11.73
N ARG A 88 -7.79 21.28 -12.53
CA ARG A 88 -7.70 20.28 -13.58
C ARG A 88 -7.19 20.89 -14.87
N VAL A 89 -6.21 20.24 -15.48
CA VAL A 89 -5.61 20.62 -16.76
C VAL A 89 -5.75 19.47 -17.76
N LEU A 90 -5.96 19.82 -19.03
CA LEU A 90 -5.94 18.89 -20.15
C LEU A 90 -4.59 18.93 -20.85
N GLU A 91 -4.21 17.81 -21.45
CA GLU A 91 -3.01 17.71 -22.29
C GLU A 91 -2.98 18.82 -23.35
N GLY A 92 -1.83 19.45 -23.52
CA GLY A 92 -1.61 20.57 -24.45
C GLY A 92 -2.00 21.94 -23.91
N GLN A 93 -2.73 22.07 -22.80
CA GLN A 93 -3.07 23.37 -22.22
C GLN A 93 -1.84 24.09 -21.66
N THR A 94 -1.79 25.41 -21.86
CA THR A 94 -0.71 26.28 -21.36
C THR A 94 -0.95 26.58 -19.87
N ILE A 95 -0.04 26.13 -19.03
CA ILE A 95 -0.08 26.32 -17.58
C ILE A 95 0.48 27.66 -17.16
N ALA A 96 1.60 28.06 -17.78
CA ALA A 96 2.28 29.32 -17.51
C ALA A 96 3.04 29.78 -18.76
N ARG A 97 3.38 31.05 -18.82
CA ARG A 97 4.12 31.67 -19.92
C ARG A 97 5.25 32.53 -19.37
N LEU A 98 6.39 32.52 -20.05
CA LEU A 98 7.42 33.54 -19.87
C LEU A 98 7.07 34.81 -20.64
N ASP A 99 7.76 35.91 -20.33
CA ASP A 99 7.79 37.07 -21.21
C ASP A 99 8.44 36.65 -22.54
N ASP A 100 7.68 36.73 -23.62
CA ASP A 100 8.03 36.24 -24.96
C ASP A 100 8.27 37.37 -25.95
N SER A 101 8.42 38.60 -25.46
CA SER A 101 8.54 39.78 -26.30
C SER A 101 9.73 39.69 -27.25
N SER A 102 10.88 39.19 -26.79
CA SER A 102 12.08 39.04 -27.61
C SER A 102 11.96 37.94 -28.66
N GLU A 103 11.36 36.80 -28.28
CA GLU A 103 11.14 35.62 -29.13
C GLU A 103 10.11 35.90 -30.21
N SER A 104 9.05 36.65 -29.88
CA SER A 104 8.06 37.14 -30.85
C SER A 104 8.67 38.00 -31.92
N ILE A 105 9.50 39.00 -31.55
CA ILE A 105 10.22 39.88 -32.48
C ILE A 105 11.19 39.05 -33.33
N ALA A 106 11.92 38.12 -32.74
CA ALA A 106 12.84 37.23 -33.45
C ALA A 106 12.12 36.38 -34.51
N LEU A 107 10.95 35.82 -34.16
CA LEU A 107 10.14 35.02 -35.07
C LEU A 107 9.62 35.88 -36.25
N GLU A 108 9.14 37.09 -35.96
CA GLU A 108 8.69 38.02 -37.01
C GLU A 108 9.83 38.36 -37.96
N SER A 109 11.02 38.70 -37.45
CA SER A 109 12.21 38.98 -38.24
C SER A 109 12.65 37.80 -39.11
N ALA A 110 12.67 36.59 -38.52
CA ALA A 110 12.97 35.36 -39.28
C ALA A 110 11.92 35.09 -40.36
N GLY A 111 10.63 35.39 -40.10
CA GLY A 111 9.55 35.27 -41.07
C GLY A 111 9.73 36.21 -42.27
N ILE A 112 10.16 37.46 -42.03
CA ILE A 112 10.48 38.41 -43.10
C ILE A 112 11.66 37.90 -43.97
N SER A 113 12.71 37.40 -43.30
CA SER A 113 13.90 36.83 -43.96
C SER A 113 13.54 35.57 -44.78
N LEU A 114 12.67 34.72 -44.27
CA LEU A 114 12.17 33.56 -44.99
C LEU A 114 11.38 33.96 -46.23
N ARG A 115 10.47 34.90 -46.09
CA ARG A 115 9.67 35.39 -47.24
C ARG A 115 10.54 35.99 -48.34
N LYS A 116 11.58 36.76 -47.96
CA LYS A 116 12.56 37.27 -48.93
C LYS A 116 13.29 36.16 -49.63
N ALA A 117 13.82 35.18 -48.90
CA ALA A 117 14.53 34.05 -49.48
C ALA A 117 13.64 33.17 -50.40
N GLU A 118 12.32 33.08 -50.13
CA GLU A 118 11.35 32.42 -51.02
C GLU A 118 11.23 33.14 -52.37
N LEU A 119 11.20 34.50 -52.35
CA LEU A 119 11.18 35.27 -53.58
C LEU A 119 12.50 35.14 -54.34
N ASP A 120 13.65 35.26 -53.66
CA ASP A 120 14.98 35.08 -54.23
C ASP A 120 15.14 33.69 -54.87
N TYR A 121 14.51 32.65 -54.29
CA TYR A 121 14.49 31.27 -54.82
C TYR A 121 13.76 31.18 -56.17
N LEU A 122 12.61 31.84 -56.26
CA LEU A 122 11.85 31.89 -57.51
C LEU A 122 12.61 32.69 -58.58
N ASP A 123 13.28 33.81 -58.23
CA ASP A 123 14.11 34.62 -59.13
C ASP A 123 15.31 33.78 -59.67
N VAL A 124 15.96 33.00 -58.79
CA VAL A 124 17.05 32.11 -59.23
C VAL A 124 16.54 31.05 -60.20
N LEU A 125 15.39 30.43 -59.96
CA LEU A 125 14.77 29.45 -60.90
C LEU A 125 14.41 30.12 -62.22
N ALA A 126 13.83 31.30 -62.18
CA ALA A 126 13.51 32.06 -63.41
C ALA A 126 14.78 32.43 -64.22
N GLY A 127 15.87 32.81 -63.53
CA GLY A 127 17.18 33.07 -64.16
C GLY A 127 17.82 31.81 -64.77
N LEU A 128 17.41 30.61 -64.32
CA LEU A 128 17.81 29.29 -64.87
C LEU A 128 16.88 28.82 -66.00
N GLY A 129 15.82 29.62 -66.33
CA GLY A 129 14.87 29.29 -67.40
C GLY A 129 13.65 28.48 -67.00
N TYR A 130 13.39 28.32 -65.70
CA TYR A 130 12.24 27.59 -65.15
C TYR A 130 11.18 28.55 -64.60
N SER A 131 9.93 28.37 -65.00
CA SER A 131 8.82 29.23 -64.57
C SER A 131 8.27 28.85 -63.18
N GLY A 132 8.79 27.80 -62.55
CA GLY A 132 8.40 27.32 -61.22
C GLY A 132 9.12 26.06 -60.80
N GLU A 133 8.98 25.71 -59.55
CA GLU A 133 9.65 24.56 -58.88
C GLU A 133 9.32 23.23 -59.58
N GLU A 134 8.07 23.02 -60.02
CA GLU A 134 7.60 21.78 -60.61
C GLU A 134 8.28 21.46 -61.95
N GLN A 135 8.74 22.45 -62.66
CA GLN A 135 9.39 22.33 -63.98
C GLN A 135 10.90 22.16 -63.88
N ALA A 136 11.51 22.50 -62.76
CA ALA A 136 12.95 22.46 -62.56
C ALA A 136 13.39 21.01 -62.15
N PRO A 137 14.42 20.41 -62.79
CA PRO A 137 15.08 19.20 -62.31
C PRO A 137 15.64 19.37 -60.89
N GLY A 138 15.75 18.23 -60.10
CA GLY A 138 16.17 18.27 -58.69
C GLY A 138 17.48 19.03 -58.43
N GLU A 139 18.48 18.81 -59.29
CA GLU A 139 19.79 19.47 -59.20
C GLU A 139 19.72 21.00 -59.34
N PHE A 140 18.81 21.54 -60.16
CA PHE A 140 18.62 22.98 -60.29
C PHE A 140 17.79 23.56 -59.15
N ARG A 141 16.85 22.77 -58.61
CA ARG A 141 16.12 23.13 -57.34
C ARG A 141 17.08 23.23 -56.16
N ASP A 142 17.96 22.25 -56.01
CA ASP A 142 18.96 22.23 -54.93
C ASP A 142 19.94 23.40 -55.07
N LEU A 143 20.38 23.70 -56.32
CA LEU A 143 21.22 24.88 -56.61
C LEU A 143 20.51 26.17 -56.25
N ALA A 144 19.26 26.33 -56.64
CA ALA A 144 18.47 27.53 -56.35
C ALA A 144 18.21 27.67 -54.82
N LEU A 145 17.94 26.54 -54.13
CA LEU A 145 17.75 26.51 -52.68
C LEU A 145 18.97 27.01 -51.89
N ILE A 146 20.17 26.64 -52.35
CA ILE A 146 21.43 27.06 -51.74
C ILE A 146 21.72 28.52 -52.11
N ARG A 147 21.58 28.92 -53.38
CA ARG A 147 21.90 30.27 -53.87
C ARG A 147 20.99 31.35 -53.26
N SER A 148 19.71 31.10 -53.11
CA SER A 148 18.75 32.01 -52.49
C SER A 148 18.90 32.10 -50.96
N GLY A 149 19.60 31.17 -50.31
CA GLY A 149 19.67 31.06 -48.85
C GLY A 149 18.38 30.54 -48.23
N LEU A 150 17.41 30.02 -49.02
CA LEU A 150 16.11 29.59 -48.52
C LEU A 150 16.23 28.46 -47.47
N ALA A 151 17.16 27.54 -47.65
CA ALA A 151 17.41 26.49 -46.66
C ALA A 151 17.86 27.06 -45.30
N ALA A 152 18.73 28.07 -45.31
CA ALA A 152 19.19 28.74 -44.07
C ALA A 152 18.06 29.50 -43.38
N SER A 153 17.28 30.28 -44.18
CA SER A 153 16.14 31.07 -43.64
C SER A 153 15.02 30.18 -43.09
N ARG A 154 14.73 29.01 -43.69
CA ARG A 154 13.80 28.01 -43.14
C ARG A 154 14.26 27.49 -41.77
N ASN A 155 15.55 27.16 -41.64
CA ASN A 155 16.12 26.72 -40.36
C ASN A 155 16.08 27.80 -39.29
N GLU A 156 16.34 29.06 -39.64
CA GLU A 156 16.29 30.20 -38.72
C GLU A 156 14.86 30.46 -38.23
N TYR A 157 13.88 30.45 -39.15
CA TYR A 157 12.47 30.54 -38.80
C TYR A 157 12.03 29.42 -37.86
N ALA A 158 12.42 28.15 -38.16
CA ALA A 158 12.10 26.99 -37.30
C ALA A 158 12.72 27.13 -35.91
N ARG A 159 13.95 27.65 -35.80
CA ARG A 159 14.59 27.92 -34.50
C ARG A 159 13.85 29.01 -33.71
N ALA A 160 13.50 30.14 -34.35
CA ALA A 160 12.75 31.20 -33.71
C ALA A 160 11.36 30.73 -33.24
N ALA A 161 10.67 29.92 -34.05
CA ALA A 161 9.39 29.32 -33.68
C ALA A 161 9.53 28.38 -32.50
N ALA A 162 10.57 27.53 -32.46
CA ALA A 162 10.83 26.65 -31.34
C ALA A 162 11.22 27.42 -30.07
N ALA A 163 11.95 28.54 -30.19
CA ALA A 163 12.26 29.40 -29.06
C ALA A 163 11.01 30.05 -28.46
N LEU A 164 10.10 30.54 -29.31
CA LEU A 164 8.81 31.06 -28.87
C LEU A 164 7.93 29.96 -28.21
N ASP A 165 7.86 28.77 -28.80
CA ASP A 165 7.12 27.66 -28.18
C ASP A 165 7.72 27.26 -26.82
N ALA A 166 9.03 27.38 -26.62
CA ALA A 166 9.71 27.08 -25.38
C ALA A 166 9.39 28.07 -24.24
N THR A 167 8.83 29.25 -24.55
CA THR A 167 8.32 30.21 -23.54
C THR A 167 7.00 29.73 -22.93
N LEU A 168 6.29 28.80 -23.58
CA LEU A 168 5.03 28.25 -23.12
C LEU A 168 5.25 26.94 -22.33
N LEU A 169 4.79 26.90 -21.09
CA LEU A 169 4.79 25.68 -20.31
C LEU A 169 3.46 24.97 -20.51
N LYS A 170 3.48 23.93 -21.34
CA LYS A 170 2.28 23.13 -21.68
C LYS A 170 2.23 21.83 -20.89
N ALA A 171 1.00 21.39 -20.57
CA ALA A 171 0.74 20.12 -19.92
C ALA A 171 1.01 18.94 -20.89
N PRO A 172 1.91 18.00 -20.58
CA PRO A 172 2.16 16.82 -21.42
C PRO A 172 1.14 15.70 -21.19
N ILE A 173 0.37 15.75 -20.11
CA ILE A 173 -0.68 14.82 -19.73
C ILE A 173 -1.85 15.58 -19.11
N SER A 174 -3.05 15.01 -19.18
CA SER A 174 -4.20 15.51 -18.41
C SER A 174 -4.11 15.10 -16.95
N GLY A 175 -4.52 15.97 -16.00
CA GLY A 175 -4.47 15.66 -14.58
C GLY A 175 -4.76 16.86 -13.69
N LYS A 176 -4.34 16.79 -12.43
CA LYS A 176 -4.40 17.90 -11.48
C LYS A 176 -3.05 18.56 -11.32
N VAL A 177 -3.04 19.87 -11.31
CA VAL A 177 -1.83 20.67 -11.05
C VAL A 177 -1.51 20.64 -9.56
N ALA A 178 -0.26 20.36 -9.22
CA ALA A 178 0.25 20.32 -7.85
C ALA A 178 1.64 20.98 -7.77
N ASN A 179 1.99 21.42 -6.56
CA ASN A 179 3.34 21.90 -6.22
C ASN A 179 3.82 23.06 -7.11
N ILE A 180 2.94 24.01 -7.42
CA ILE A 180 3.36 25.25 -8.09
C ILE A 180 4.33 25.99 -7.15
N SER A 181 5.57 26.18 -7.61
CA SER A 181 6.68 26.73 -6.81
C SER A 181 7.00 28.19 -7.12
N LEU A 182 6.60 28.69 -8.30
CA LEU A 182 6.88 30.04 -8.78
C LEU A 182 5.59 30.79 -9.10
N ARG A 183 5.66 32.12 -9.11
CA ARG A 183 4.53 33.04 -9.38
C ARG A 183 4.81 33.91 -10.58
N ALA A 184 3.80 34.60 -11.06
CA ALA A 184 3.98 35.64 -12.02
C ALA A 184 5.01 36.69 -11.50
N PHE A 185 5.88 37.12 -12.39
CA PHE A 185 7.02 38.04 -12.17
C PHE A 185 8.24 37.41 -11.46
N ASP A 186 8.19 36.13 -11.08
CA ASP A 186 9.38 35.40 -10.66
C ASP A 186 10.26 35.04 -11.86
N ASN A 187 11.56 34.93 -11.63
CA ASN A 187 12.51 34.46 -12.62
C ASN A 187 12.65 32.94 -12.57
N THR A 188 12.63 32.31 -13.73
CA THR A 188 12.88 30.87 -13.85
C THR A 188 14.39 30.61 -13.91
N ASP A 189 14.86 29.69 -13.07
CA ASP A 189 16.27 29.30 -12.99
C ASP A 189 16.48 27.81 -13.30
N GLY A 190 15.55 27.23 -14.07
CA GLY A 190 15.56 25.79 -14.41
C GLY A 190 15.01 24.87 -13.32
N LYS A 191 14.51 25.41 -12.21
CA LYS A 191 13.84 24.65 -11.17
C LYS A 191 12.48 24.13 -11.64
N PRO A 192 11.99 23.05 -11.03
CA PRO A 192 10.63 22.57 -11.29
C PRO A 192 9.61 23.66 -10.99
N PHE A 193 8.70 23.89 -11.93
CA PHE A 193 7.62 24.87 -11.80
C PHE A 193 6.40 24.26 -11.10
N CYS A 194 5.94 23.10 -11.58
CA CYS A 194 4.80 22.36 -11.01
C CYS A 194 4.89 20.88 -11.33
N THR A 195 3.97 20.12 -10.76
CA THR A 195 3.77 18.70 -11.09
C THR A 195 2.32 18.51 -11.55
N ILE A 196 2.12 17.80 -12.66
CA ILE A 196 0.80 17.30 -13.05
C ILE A 196 0.68 15.87 -12.57
N VAL A 197 -0.41 15.58 -11.89
CA VAL A 197 -0.73 14.28 -11.33
C VAL A 197 -1.96 13.73 -12.03
N ASP A 198 -1.80 12.63 -12.75
CA ASP A 198 -2.91 11.89 -13.36
C ASP A 198 -3.71 11.18 -12.24
N ASP A 199 -4.92 11.64 -12.00
CA ASP A 199 -5.83 11.13 -10.98
C ASP A 199 -6.79 10.05 -11.49
N SER A 200 -6.60 9.56 -12.71
CA SER A 200 -7.45 8.52 -13.32
C SER A 200 -7.19 7.13 -12.73
N SER A 201 -5.96 6.87 -12.32
CA SER A 201 -5.54 5.60 -11.71
C SER A 201 -4.36 5.79 -10.78
N PHE A 202 -4.27 4.91 -9.79
CA PHE A 202 -3.16 4.89 -8.83
C PHE A 202 -2.54 3.50 -8.75
N ASP A 203 -1.24 3.47 -8.54
CA ASP A 203 -0.53 2.31 -8.04
C ASP A 203 -0.52 2.37 -6.50
N VAL A 204 -0.98 1.30 -5.89
CA VAL A 204 -0.88 1.09 -4.44
C VAL A 204 0.41 0.33 -4.19
N VAL A 205 1.35 0.96 -3.52
CA VAL A 205 2.63 0.33 -3.13
C VAL A 205 2.52 -0.11 -1.69
N PHE A 206 2.69 -1.39 -1.44
CA PHE A 206 2.65 -1.98 -0.10
C PHE A 206 3.68 -3.11 0.02
N SER A 207 3.97 -3.53 1.24
CA SER A 207 4.94 -4.59 1.51
C SER A 207 4.27 -5.79 2.15
N ILE A 208 4.75 -6.98 1.83
CA ILE A 208 4.36 -8.25 2.44
C ILE A 208 5.59 -8.92 3.05
N LEU A 209 5.38 -9.85 3.98
CA LEU A 209 6.46 -10.64 4.56
C LEU A 209 6.92 -11.73 3.56
N GLU A 210 8.18 -12.19 3.70
CA GLU A 210 8.71 -13.30 2.91
C GLU A 210 7.84 -14.57 3.02
N SER A 211 7.31 -14.86 4.22
CA SER A 211 6.41 -15.99 4.46
C SER A 211 5.06 -15.88 3.73
N GLU A 212 4.66 -14.66 3.34
CA GLU A 212 3.41 -14.39 2.62
C GLU A 212 3.60 -14.42 1.10
N TYR A 213 4.86 -14.41 0.63
CA TYR A 213 5.17 -14.38 -0.81
C TYR A 213 4.49 -15.49 -1.62
N PRO A 214 4.47 -16.76 -1.16
CA PRO A 214 3.79 -17.85 -1.89
C PRO A 214 2.26 -17.68 -1.98
N LEU A 215 1.71 -16.74 -1.20
CA LEU A 215 0.27 -16.48 -1.10
C LEU A 215 -0.20 -15.32 -1.99
N VAL A 216 0.74 -14.61 -2.63
CA VAL A 216 0.46 -13.38 -3.39
C VAL A 216 0.88 -13.57 -4.84
N GLU A 217 -0.07 -13.37 -5.77
CA GLU A 217 0.14 -13.57 -7.19
C GLU A 217 -0.29 -12.34 -8.01
N LYS A 218 0.37 -12.15 -9.16
CA LYS A 218 -0.04 -11.12 -10.13
C LYS A 218 -1.47 -11.37 -10.62
N GLY A 219 -2.28 -10.31 -10.67
CA GLY A 219 -3.68 -10.37 -11.10
C GLY A 219 -4.67 -10.61 -9.97
N GLN A 220 -4.19 -10.99 -8.77
CA GLN A 220 -5.03 -11.19 -7.58
C GLN A 220 -5.74 -9.89 -7.18
N ALA A 221 -6.97 -10.01 -6.71
CA ALA A 221 -7.75 -8.88 -6.23
C ALA A 221 -7.23 -8.39 -4.86
N VAL A 222 -7.21 -7.08 -4.69
CA VAL A 222 -6.89 -6.43 -3.42
C VAL A 222 -7.95 -5.41 -3.08
N ASN A 223 -8.26 -5.26 -1.81
CA ASN A 223 -9.13 -4.22 -1.31
C ASN A 223 -8.28 -3.11 -0.70
N VAL A 224 -8.47 -1.90 -1.19
CA VAL A 224 -7.72 -0.70 -0.81
C VAL A 224 -8.64 0.27 -0.11
N ARG A 225 -8.31 0.67 1.11
CA ARG A 225 -9.10 1.60 1.91
C ARG A 225 -8.23 2.76 2.38
N PRO A 226 -8.52 4.01 1.99
CA PRO A 226 -7.84 5.18 2.51
C PRO A 226 -8.00 5.33 4.03
N PHE A 227 -6.95 5.78 4.73
CA PHE A 227 -7.05 6.12 6.16
C PHE A 227 -7.93 7.36 6.36
N GLY A 228 -8.75 7.35 7.41
CA GLY A 228 -9.57 8.51 7.81
C GLY A 228 -10.94 8.61 7.15
N LYS A 229 -11.32 7.65 6.30
CA LYS A 229 -12.68 7.55 5.74
C LYS A 229 -13.46 6.37 6.31
N ASN A 230 -14.80 6.46 6.21
CA ASN A 230 -15.72 5.46 6.73
C ASN A 230 -15.45 4.07 6.15
N GLU A 231 -15.73 3.02 6.92
CA GLU A 231 -15.41 1.63 6.59
C GLU A 231 -16.06 1.10 5.29
N GLY A 232 -17.02 1.83 4.70
CA GLY A 232 -17.74 1.43 3.50
C GLY A 232 -17.10 1.80 2.16
N GLU A 233 -16.00 2.54 2.13
CA GLU A 233 -15.40 3.05 0.88
C GLU A 233 -14.10 2.32 0.50
N SER A 234 -14.10 0.99 0.51
CA SER A 234 -13.00 0.24 -0.07
C SER A 234 -13.08 0.21 -1.59
N ARG A 235 -11.93 0.28 -2.26
CA ARG A 235 -11.79 0.13 -3.72
C ARG A 235 -11.12 -1.19 -4.03
N THR A 236 -11.64 -1.91 -5.00
CA THR A 236 -11.00 -3.12 -5.47
C THR A 236 -9.95 -2.77 -6.51
N GLY A 237 -8.73 -3.22 -6.28
CA GLY A 237 -7.61 -3.17 -7.22
C GLY A 237 -7.16 -4.56 -7.63
N ARG A 238 -6.11 -4.61 -8.46
CA ARG A 238 -5.45 -5.86 -8.86
C ARG A 238 -3.95 -5.73 -8.76
N ILE A 239 -3.29 -6.76 -8.24
CA ILE A 239 -1.83 -6.83 -8.17
C ILE A 239 -1.27 -6.78 -9.59
N SER A 240 -0.45 -5.78 -9.87
CA SER A 240 0.23 -5.57 -11.13
C SER A 240 1.61 -6.21 -11.15
N THR A 241 2.35 -6.06 -10.05
CA THR A 241 3.71 -6.60 -9.91
C THR A 241 3.99 -7.01 -8.47
N VAL A 242 4.74 -8.09 -8.31
CA VAL A 242 5.39 -8.51 -7.06
C VAL A 242 6.88 -8.41 -7.31
N ASN A 243 7.59 -7.63 -6.50
CA ASN A 243 9.05 -7.48 -6.65
C ASN A 243 9.75 -8.82 -6.33
N PRO A 244 10.64 -9.34 -7.18
CA PRO A 244 11.37 -10.59 -6.90
C PRO A 244 12.58 -10.42 -5.96
N SER A 245 12.62 -9.34 -5.19
CA SER A 245 13.69 -9.02 -4.24
C SER A 245 13.12 -8.75 -2.87
N ILE A 246 13.79 -9.26 -1.85
CA ILE A 246 13.51 -8.99 -0.42
C ILE A 246 14.35 -7.80 0.00
N ASP A 247 13.76 -6.86 0.72
CA ASP A 247 14.46 -5.70 1.26
C ASP A 247 15.21 -6.02 2.57
N GLU A 248 15.93 -5.03 3.11
CA GLU A 248 16.70 -5.16 4.35
C GLU A 248 15.84 -5.50 5.59
N ASN A 249 14.53 -5.30 5.50
CA ASN A 249 13.59 -5.60 6.57
C ASN A 249 12.89 -6.97 6.41
N GLY A 250 13.31 -7.77 5.42
CA GLY A 250 12.66 -9.06 5.13
C GLY A 250 11.30 -8.91 4.44
N GLN A 251 11.06 -7.79 3.76
CA GLN A 251 9.80 -7.50 3.10
C GLN A 251 9.94 -7.50 1.57
N ILE A 252 8.84 -7.81 0.90
CA ILE A 252 8.72 -7.82 -0.54
C ILE A 252 7.73 -6.73 -0.95
N VAL A 253 8.15 -5.84 -1.83
CA VAL A 253 7.31 -4.75 -2.34
C VAL A 253 6.36 -5.29 -3.40
N VAL A 254 5.08 -4.98 -3.21
CA VAL A 254 3.99 -5.33 -4.12
C VAL A 254 3.33 -4.05 -4.63
N ARG A 255 2.97 -4.03 -5.91
CA ARG A 255 2.19 -2.96 -6.52
C ARG A 255 0.86 -3.49 -7.00
N ALA A 256 -0.20 -2.76 -6.73
CA ALA A 256 -1.54 -3.07 -7.24
C ALA A 256 -2.13 -1.83 -7.90
N LYS A 257 -2.83 -2.01 -9.01
CA LYS A 257 -3.53 -0.92 -9.70
C LYS A 257 -4.95 -0.79 -9.16
N VAL A 258 -5.36 0.45 -8.89
CA VAL A 258 -6.71 0.83 -8.47
C VAL A 258 -7.20 2.00 -9.32
N ALA A 259 -8.48 1.98 -9.68
CA ALA A 259 -9.09 3.14 -10.35
C ALA A 259 -9.13 4.34 -9.40
N GLY A 260 -8.75 5.51 -9.93
CA GLY A 260 -8.76 6.74 -9.19
C GLY A 260 -10.17 7.29 -8.99
N ASP A 261 -10.32 8.10 -7.94
CA ASP A 261 -11.50 8.92 -7.73
C ASP A 261 -11.11 10.32 -7.20
N ALA A 262 -12.09 11.21 -7.14
CA ALA A 262 -11.87 12.61 -6.72
C ALA A 262 -11.31 12.75 -5.28
N THR A 263 -11.36 11.69 -4.48
CA THR A 263 -10.97 11.69 -3.06
C THR A 263 -9.58 11.14 -2.82
N MET A 264 -9.00 10.47 -3.83
CA MET A 264 -7.64 9.92 -3.79
C MET A 264 -6.62 10.98 -4.15
N ILE A 265 -5.53 11.00 -3.42
CA ILE A 265 -4.42 11.96 -3.59
C ILE A 265 -3.12 11.18 -3.65
N ASP A 266 -2.21 11.61 -4.54
CA ASP A 266 -0.85 11.07 -4.61
C ASP A 266 -0.15 11.19 -3.25
N GLY A 267 0.45 10.09 -2.80
CA GLY A 267 1.10 10.02 -1.50
C GLY A 267 0.19 9.65 -0.32
N MET A 268 -1.12 9.44 -0.54
CA MET A 268 -2.06 9.08 0.53
C MET A 268 -1.76 7.68 1.08
N ASN A 269 -1.82 7.54 2.41
CA ASN A 269 -1.70 6.25 3.06
C ASN A 269 -3.02 5.48 2.99
N VAL A 270 -2.91 4.17 2.76
CA VAL A 270 -4.05 3.26 2.61
C VAL A 270 -3.81 1.96 3.37
N LYS A 271 -4.90 1.34 3.80
CA LYS A 271 -4.90 -0.04 4.27
C LYS A 271 -5.20 -0.96 3.09
N VAL A 272 -4.37 -1.96 2.89
CA VAL A 272 -4.49 -2.96 1.82
C VAL A 272 -4.85 -4.29 2.44
N THR A 273 -5.87 -4.94 1.88
CA THR A 273 -6.26 -6.31 2.23
C THR A 273 -6.16 -7.16 0.97
N VAL A 274 -5.34 -8.20 1.02
CA VAL A 274 -5.24 -9.20 -0.04
C VAL A 274 -6.01 -10.42 0.41
N ASP A 275 -7.08 -10.76 -0.30
CA ASP A 275 -7.90 -11.93 0.00
C ASP A 275 -7.40 -13.15 -0.77
N ARG A 276 -7.24 -14.27 -0.09
CA ARG A 276 -6.95 -15.58 -0.67
C ARG A 276 -7.95 -16.61 -0.17
N TYR A 277 -8.46 -17.40 -1.07
CA TYR A 277 -9.31 -18.54 -0.72
C TYR A 277 -8.48 -19.82 -0.70
N MET A 278 -8.63 -20.58 0.37
CA MET A 278 -8.10 -21.93 0.52
C MET A 278 -9.31 -22.87 0.57
N ASP A 279 -9.45 -23.73 -0.42
CA ASP A 279 -10.57 -24.66 -0.48
C ASP A 279 -10.34 -25.86 0.45
N ASP A 280 -11.45 -26.48 0.89
CA ASP A 280 -11.45 -27.73 1.66
C ASP A 280 -10.69 -27.67 3.00
N MET A 281 -10.78 -26.53 3.73
CA MET A 281 -10.14 -26.34 5.03
C MET A 281 -11.08 -26.66 6.19
N LEU A 282 -10.56 -27.31 7.24
CA LEU A 282 -11.24 -27.39 8.53
C LEU A 282 -11.17 -26.00 9.18
N VAL A 283 -12.33 -25.40 9.44
CA VAL A 283 -12.42 -24.01 9.91
C VAL A 283 -13.09 -23.95 11.27
N VAL A 284 -12.44 -23.30 12.22
CA VAL A 284 -12.98 -23.06 13.56
C VAL A 284 -12.92 -21.59 13.94
N PRO A 285 -13.82 -21.06 14.77
CA PRO A 285 -13.67 -19.75 15.38
C PRO A 285 -12.38 -19.65 16.18
N LYS A 286 -11.79 -18.46 16.25
CA LYS A 286 -10.57 -18.21 17.05
C LYS A 286 -10.70 -18.62 18.51
N SER A 287 -11.90 -18.50 19.07
CA SER A 287 -12.21 -18.90 20.44
C SER A 287 -12.05 -20.40 20.71
N ALA A 288 -12.09 -21.23 19.67
CA ALA A 288 -11.92 -22.69 19.82
C ALA A 288 -10.48 -23.12 20.08
N VAL A 289 -9.50 -22.31 19.66
CA VAL A 289 -8.08 -22.63 19.77
C VAL A 289 -7.50 -21.93 21.00
N VAL A 290 -6.80 -22.69 21.81
CA VAL A 290 -6.07 -22.22 23.00
C VAL A 290 -4.61 -22.61 22.90
N ILE A 291 -3.72 -21.75 23.43
CA ILE A 291 -2.29 -22.06 23.48
C ILE A 291 -1.99 -22.77 24.79
N ARG A 292 -1.41 -23.97 24.71
CA ARG A 292 -0.93 -24.75 25.85
C ARG A 292 0.48 -25.23 25.57
N ASP A 293 1.36 -25.05 26.52
CA ASP A 293 2.79 -25.45 26.39
C ASP A 293 3.43 -24.97 25.09
N ASN A 294 3.09 -23.77 24.70
CA ASN A 294 3.52 -23.14 23.44
C ASN A 294 3.07 -23.85 22.16
N LEU A 295 1.94 -24.57 22.23
CA LEU A 295 1.33 -25.30 21.13
C LEU A 295 -0.14 -24.89 20.98
N ASP A 296 -0.62 -24.92 19.75
CA ASP A 296 -2.03 -24.71 19.43
C ASP A 296 -2.83 -25.98 19.68
N VAL A 297 -3.91 -25.84 20.46
CA VAL A 297 -4.76 -26.93 20.89
C VAL A 297 -6.21 -26.53 20.76
N LEU A 298 -7.04 -27.46 20.37
CA LEU A 298 -8.49 -27.38 20.53
C LEU A 298 -9.01 -28.56 21.34
N PHE A 299 -10.23 -28.44 21.85
CA PHE A 299 -10.91 -29.51 22.56
C PHE A 299 -12.03 -30.10 21.72
N ARG A 300 -11.98 -31.42 21.48
CA ARG A 300 -13.06 -32.16 20.88
C ARG A 300 -14.00 -32.66 22.00
N TYR A 301 -15.29 -32.50 21.78
CA TYR A 301 -16.30 -33.06 22.68
C TYR A 301 -16.62 -34.50 22.28
N CYS A 302 -16.38 -35.44 23.19
CA CYS A 302 -16.68 -36.86 23.02
C CYS A 302 -17.20 -37.40 24.33
N ASP A 303 -18.37 -38.02 24.33
CA ASP A 303 -18.96 -38.72 25.49
C ASP A 303 -18.93 -37.91 26.80
N CYS A 304 -19.42 -36.65 26.76
CA CYS A 304 -19.40 -35.73 27.89
C CYS A 304 -18.00 -35.39 28.43
N LYS A 305 -16.96 -35.57 27.62
CA LYS A 305 -15.58 -35.23 27.95
C LYS A 305 -14.99 -34.32 26.91
N ALA A 306 -14.02 -33.50 27.34
CA ALA A 306 -13.18 -32.70 26.48
C ALA A 306 -11.89 -33.45 26.17
N GLU A 307 -11.67 -33.82 24.93
CA GLU A 307 -10.45 -34.46 24.47
C GLU A 307 -9.53 -33.42 23.86
N TRP A 308 -8.29 -33.42 24.25
CA TRP A 308 -7.26 -32.49 23.80
C TRP A 308 -6.72 -32.90 22.40
N VAL A 309 -6.83 -32.02 21.44
CA VAL A 309 -6.35 -32.25 20.07
C VAL A 309 -5.33 -31.20 19.70
N TYR A 310 -4.11 -31.59 19.40
CA TYR A 310 -3.08 -30.71 18.86
C TYR A 310 -3.38 -30.36 17.40
N VAL A 311 -3.28 -29.10 17.07
CA VAL A 311 -3.55 -28.60 15.71
C VAL A 311 -2.39 -27.79 15.17
N THR A 312 -2.33 -27.68 13.84
CA THR A 312 -1.43 -26.79 13.13
C THR A 312 -2.28 -25.79 12.38
N LEU A 313 -2.06 -24.49 12.65
CA LEU A 313 -2.77 -23.42 11.98
C LEU A 313 -2.18 -23.21 10.59
N LEU A 314 -3.01 -23.29 9.55
CA LEU A 314 -2.63 -23.07 8.16
C LEU A 314 -2.92 -21.63 7.70
N GLY A 315 -3.90 -20.97 8.35
CA GLY A 315 -4.27 -19.60 8.05
C GLY A 315 -5.17 -18.99 9.11
N ALA A 316 -5.22 -17.67 9.13
CA ALA A 316 -6.05 -16.88 10.04
C ALA A 316 -6.74 -15.74 9.27
N ASN A 317 -7.98 -15.42 9.65
CA ASN A 317 -8.66 -14.19 9.28
C ASN A 317 -9.11 -13.42 10.54
N SER A 318 -10.00 -12.45 10.43
CA SER A 318 -10.51 -11.69 11.58
C SER A 318 -11.21 -12.56 12.63
N GLU A 319 -11.90 -13.63 12.24
CA GLU A 319 -12.84 -14.38 13.07
C GLU A 319 -12.43 -15.84 13.32
N SER A 320 -11.72 -16.46 12.38
CA SER A 320 -11.53 -17.91 12.33
C SER A 320 -10.10 -18.31 12.01
N TYR A 321 -9.79 -19.56 12.27
CA TYR A 321 -8.58 -20.26 11.83
C TYR A 321 -8.94 -21.37 10.85
N ALA A 322 -8.11 -21.52 9.81
CA ALA A 322 -8.01 -22.75 9.03
C ALA A 322 -6.91 -23.62 9.65
N LEU A 323 -7.20 -24.89 9.91
CA LEU A 323 -6.28 -25.75 10.62
C LEU A 323 -6.34 -27.20 10.14
N VAL A 324 -5.35 -27.97 10.55
CA VAL A 324 -5.29 -29.44 10.39
C VAL A 324 -4.85 -30.06 11.71
N ALA A 325 -5.15 -31.35 11.89
CA ALA A 325 -4.62 -32.11 13.02
C ALA A 325 -3.08 -32.17 12.94
N ASN A 326 -2.41 -32.08 14.08
CA ASN A 326 -0.97 -32.25 14.16
C ASN A 326 -0.64 -33.75 14.24
N GLU A 327 -0.50 -34.39 13.08
CA GLU A 327 -0.24 -35.82 12.95
C GLU A 327 1.09 -36.27 13.62
N SER A 328 2.09 -35.40 13.67
CA SER A 328 3.37 -35.69 14.33
C SER A 328 3.23 -35.96 15.83
N ARG A 329 2.11 -35.50 16.42
CA ARG A 329 1.73 -35.75 17.82
C ARG A 329 0.61 -36.76 17.98
N GLY A 330 0.28 -37.49 16.92
CA GLY A 330 -0.78 -38.50 16.94
C GLY A 330 -2.19 -37.91 17.02
N ALA A 331 -2.37 -36.62 16.75
CA ALA A 331 -3.67 -35.98 16.77
C ALA A 331 -4.48 -36.40 15.53
N VAL A 332 -5.78 -36.62 15.72
CA VAL A 332 -6.74 -36.90 14.64
C VAL A 332 -7.91 -35.92 14.76
N LEU A 333 -8.26 -35.30 13.66
CA LEU A 333 -9.40 -34.38 13.58
C LEU A 333 -10.09 -34.56 12.23
N SER A 334 -11.38 -34.77 12.26
CA SER A 334 -12.16 -35.09 11.06
C SER A 334 -13.37 -34.18 10.93
N GLU A 335 -13.85 -34.02 9.69
CA GLU A 335 -15.12 -33.37 9.45
C GLU A 335 -16.25 -34.07 10.23
N GLY A 336 -17.12 -33.32 10.88
CA GLY A 336 -18.21 -33.82 11.70
C GLY A 336 -17.88 -33.89 13.19
N ASP A 337 -16.61 -33.78 13.59
CA ASP A 337 -16.23 -33.70 15.00
C ASP A 337 -16.89 -32.51 15.69
N MET A 338 -17.26 -32.69 16.96
CA MET A 338 -17.82 -31.63 17.79
C MET A 338 -16.68 -30.90 18.50
N VAL A 339 -16.45 -29.63 18.16
CA VAL A 339 -15.35 -28.81 18.70
C VAL A 339 -15.90 -27.81 19.72
N ILE A 340 -15.27 -27.73 20.88
CA ILE A 340 -15.62 -26.79 21.94
C ILE A 340 -15.12 -25.40 21.57
N VAL A 341 -16.01 -24.43 21.53
CA VAL A 341 -15.72 -23.03 21.15
C VAL A 341 -15.81 -22.04 22.29
N SER A 342 -16.44 -22.45 23.40
CA SER A 342 -16.58 -21.60 24.60
C SER A 342 -16.50 -22.46 25.84
N GLY A 343 -15.97 -21.91 26.95
CA GLY A 343 -15.73 -22.66 28.19
C GLY A 343 -14.43 -23.46 28.21
N ASN A 344 -13.58 -23.33 27.18
CA ASN A 344 -12.37 -24.15 26.97
C ASN A 344 -11.12 -23.70 27.74
N LEU A 345 -11.10 -22.49 28.31
CA LEU A 345 -9.89 -21.91 28.93
C LEU A 345 -9.39 -22.71 30.15
N ASN A 346 -10.28 -23.33 30.92
CA ASN A 346 -9.95 -24.05 32.15
C ASN A 346 -10.02 -25.58 32.00
N LEU A 347 -10.21 -26.07 30.77
CA LEU A 347 -10.28 -27.48 30.52
C LEU A 347 -8.90 -28.14 30.50
N ALA A 348 -8.82 -29.36 31.02
CA ALA A 348 -7.71 -30.26 30.82
C ALA A 348 -8.20 -31.47 29.98
N ASP A 349 -7.26 -32.26 29.49
CA ASP A 349 -7.58 -33.47 28.75
C ASP A 349 -8.42 -34.43 29.63
N GLY A 350 -9.52 -34.96 29.09
CA GLY A 350 -10.47 -35.82 29.80
C GLY A 350 -11.40 -35.11 30.78
N SER A 351 -11.41 -33.77 30.84
CA SER A 351 -12.32 -32.98 31.68
C SER A 351 -13.79 -33.33 31.37
N ILE A 352 -14.59 -33.56 32.42
CA ILE A 352 -16.04 -33.74 32.28
C ILE A 352 -16.68 -32.39 31.95
N VAL A 353 -17.46 -32.36 30.90
CA VAL A 353 -18.13 -31.14 30.37
C VAL A 353 -19.61 -31.42 30.11
N GLN A 354 -20.42 -30.39 30.24
CA GLN A 354 -21.83 -30.42 29.91
C GLN A 354 -22.13 -29.38 28.86
N LEU A 355 -22.95 -29.76 27.86
CA LEU A 355 -23.40 -28.80 26.85
C LEU A 355 -24.28 -27.75 27.48
N LYS A 356 -23.98 -26.49 27.20
CA LYS A 356 -24.82 -25.40 27.62
C LYS A 356 -26.16 -25.46 26.88
N THR A 357 -27.22 -25.68 27.66
CA THR A 357 -28.59 -25.65 27.12
C THR A 357 -28.93 -24.22 26.68
N ARG A 358 -29.34 -24.05 25.43
CA ARG A 358 -29.78 -22.75 24.87
C ARG A 358 -31.08 -22.28 25.50
#